data_7c3cd68dc176a579aad572c067532b4d
#
_entry.id   7c3cd68dc176a579aad572c067532b4d
#
_cell.length_a   1.000
_cell.length_b   1.000
_cell.length_c   1.000
_cell.angle_alpha   90.00
_cell.angle_beta   90.00
_cell.angle_gamma   90.00
#
_symmetry.space_group_name_H-M   'P 1'
#
loop_
_entity.id
_entity.type
_entity.pdbx_description
1 polymer ?
#
loop_
_entity_poly.entity_id
_entity_poly.type
_entity_poly.pdbx_seq_one_letter_code
_entity_poly.pdbx_strand_id
1 'polypeptide(L)'
;MDKNLYQTHWYSKHEEIGDKVLNWCWDNLGSSKFQSHEVPDIYYDLSISDLLGEWVSSDNEITIYVGEIHDLEEYIQTIIHEYIHYLQSPIWYTRHWNRMRTDFMAGKDYFDHPYEAEAEEAAVKYWKVCKKDIMK
;
A
#
# COMPACT_ATOMS: atom_id res chain seq x y z
N MET A 1 5.95 17.43 -20.29
CA MET A 1 5.12 17.70 -19.12
C MET A 1 5.99 18.00 -17.93
N ASP A 2 5.66 19.03 -17.21
CA ASP A 2 6.38 19.42 -16.01
C ASP A 2 6.14 18.38 -14.91
N LYS A 3 7.23 17.85 -14.33
CA LYS A 3 7.15 16.90 -13.22
C LYS A 3 6.47 17.51 -11.99
N ASN A 4 6.53 18.84 -11.87
CA ASN A 4 5.88 19.56 -10.76
C ASN A 4 4.35 19.48 -10.82
N LEU A 5 3.76 19.26 -12.00
CA LEU A 5 2.30 19.10 -12.12
C LEU A 5 1.81 17.88 -11.36
N TYR A 6 2.51 16.73 -11.44
CA TYR A 6 2.15 15.57 -10.65
C TYR A 6 2.35 15.82 -9.15
N GLN A 7 3.42 16.53 -8.77
CA GLN A 7 3.67 16.78 -7.35
C GLN A 7 2.71 17.76 -6.73
N THR A 8 2.30 18.79 -7.47
CA THR A 8 1.38 19.82 -6.95
C THR A 8 -0.09 19.49 -7.20
N HIS A 9 -0.38 18.68 -8.22
CA HIS A 9 -1.74 18.35 -8.63
C HIS A 9 -2.02 16.86 -8.62
N TRP A 10 -1.25 16.09 -7.83
CA TRP A 10 -1.40 14.64 -7.77
C TRP A 10 -2.82 14.23 -7.36
N TYR A 11 -3.43 14.99 -6.49
CA TYR A 11 -4.77 14.67 -5.98
C TYR A 11 -5.81 14.64 -7.11
N SER A 12 -5.74 15.59 -8.04
CA SER A 12 -6.67 15.62 -9.18
C SER A 12 -6.41 14.49 -10.18
N LYS A 13 -5.25 13.84 -10.10
CA LYS A 13 -4.83 12.73 -10.97
C LYS A 13 -4.67 11.42 -10.20
N HIS A 14 -5.23 11.35 -8.99
CA HIS A 14 -4.95 10.22 -8.09
C HIS A 14 -5.29 8.86 -8.71
N GLU A 15 -6.40 8.72 -9.42
CA GLU A 15 -6.77 7.44 -10.02
C GLU A 15 -5.77 7.01 -11.10
N GLU A 16 -5.38 7.93 -11.96
CA GLU A 16 -4.38 7.67 -13.00
C GLU A 16 -3.04 7.25 -12.38
N ILE A 17 -2.59 8.01 -11.39
CA ILE A 17 -1.32 7.73 -10.70
C ILE A 17 -1.41 6.40 -9.94
N GLY A 18 -2.49 6.17 -9.21
CA GLY A 18 -2.68 4.95 -8.45
C GLY A 18 -2.68 3.70 -9.32
N ASP A 19 -3.35 3.76 -10.47
CA ASP A 19 -3.36 2.66 -11.41
C ASP A 19 -1.94 2.39 -11.96
N LYS A 20 -1.17 3.43 -12.22
CA LYS A 20 0.23 3.28 -12.64
C LYS A 20 1.10 2.66 -11.55
N VAL A 21 0.89 3.05 -10.29
CA VAL A 21 1.63 2.47 -9.16
C VAL A 21 1.29 0.99 -9.01
N LEU A 22 0.02 0.64 -9.10
CA LEU A 22 -0.41 -0.76 -9.01
C LEU A 22 0.22 -1.59 -10.13
N ASN A 23 0.19 -1.10 -11.36
CA ASN A 23 0.80 -1.79 -12.49
C ASN A 23 2.32 -1.92 -12.33
N TRP A 24 2.96 -0.89 -11.77
CA TRP A 24 4.38 -0.96 -11.45
C TRP A 24 4.68 -2.07 -10.44
N CYS A 25 3.86 -2.17 -9.39
CA CYS A 25 4.01 -3.22 -8.39
C CYS A 25 3.86 -4.61 -9.03
N TRP A 26 2.85 -4.78 -9.87
CA TRP A 26 2.62 -6.05 -10.56
C TRP A 26 3.82 -6.43 -11.43
N ASP A 27 4.35 -5.48 -12.20
CA ASP A 27 5.46 -5.72 -13.13
C ASP A 27 6.80 -5.95 -12.42
N ASN A 28 7.01 -5.32 -11.26
CA ASN A 28 8.32 -5.33 -10.59
C ASN A 28 8.37 -6.22 -9.34
N LEU A 29 7.25 -6.40 -8.66
CA LEU A 29 7.18 -7.19 -7.42
C LEU A 29 6.48 -8.54 -7.64
N GLY A 30 5.74 -8.70 -8.73
CA GLY A 30 5.12 -9.96 -9.12
C GLY A 30 3.79 -10.25 -8.44
N SER A 31 3.27 -11.45 -8.70
CA SER A 31 2.02 -11.92 -8.11
C SER A 31 2.25 -12.65 -6.80
N SER A 32 1.21 -12.75 -5.98
CA SER A 32 1.28 -13.47 -4.72
C SER A 32 1.44 -14.98 -4.96
N LYS A 33 2.27 -15.61 -4.14
CA LYS A 33 2.42 -17.08 -4.10
C LYS A 33 1.42 -17.73 -3.17
N PHE A 34 0.78 -16.94 -2.31
CA PHE A 34 -0.04 -17.43 -1.21
C PHE A 34 -1.51 -17.06 -1.34
N GLN A 35 -1.82 -16.06 -2.16
CA GLN A 35 -3.17 -15.54 -2.33
C GLN A 35 -3.55 -15.60 -3.81
N SER A 36 -4.44 -14.72 -4.29
CA SER A 36 -4.83 -14.72 -5.69
C SER A 36 -3.63 -14.48 -6.61
N HIS A 37 -3.61 -15.16 -7.77
CA HIS A 37 -2.61 -14.92 -8.82
C HIS A 37 -3.04 -13.80 -9.76
N GLU A 38 -4.20 -13.21 -9.55
CA GLU A 38 -4.70 -12.08 -10.33
C GLU A 38 -4.26 -10.77 -9.67
N VAL A 39 -4.05 -9.74 -10.50
CA VAL A 39 -3.73 -8.41 -9.97
C VAL A 39 -4.90 -7.93 -9.09
N PRO A 40 -4.60 -7.39 -7.90
CA PRO A 40 -5.66 -6.87 -7.05
C PRO A 40 -6.43 -5.72 -7.72
N ASP A 41 -7.70 -5.60 -7.38
CA ASP A 41 -8.47 -4.39 -7.71
C ASP A 41 -8.04 -3.27 -6.76
N ILE A 42 -8.06 -2.03 -7.25
CA ILE A 42 -7.75 -0.88 -6.41
C ILE A 42 -8.94 0.09 -6.44
N TYR A 43 -9.33 0.52 -5.23
CA TYR A 43 -10.44 1.46 -5.04
C TYR A 43 -9.93 2.71 -4.33
N TYR A 44 -10.45 3.85 -4.74
CA TYR A 44 -10.04 5.15 -4.21
C TYR A 44 -11.23 5.75 -3.47
N ASP A 45 -11.08 5.87 -2.15
CA ASP A 45 -12.10 6.42 -1.27
C ASP A 45 -11.66 7.82 -0.84
N LEU A 46 -12.50 8.82 -1.11
CA LEU A 46 -12.20 10.21 -0.77
C LEU A 46 -12.68 10.60 0.63
N SER A 47 -13.38 9.70 1.32
CA SER A 47 -13.88 9.97 2.66
C SER A 47 -12.75 9.98 3.69
N ILE A 48 -13.04 10.55 4.86
CA ILE A 48 -12.11 10.59 5.99
C ILE A 48 -12.11 9.21 6.66
N SER A 49 -10.91 8.71 6.96
CA SER A 49 -10.71 7.43 7.63
C SER A 49 -9.52 7.51 8.57
N ASP A 50 -9.48 6.64 9.57
CA ASP A 50 -8.31 6.50 10.45
C ASP A 50 -7.15 5.76 9.76
N LEU A 51 -7.40 5.17 8.60
CA LEU A 51 -6.41 4.43 7.81
C LEU A 51 -6.06 5.19 6.55
N LEU A 52 -4.81 5.04 6.08
CA LEU A 52 -4.39 5.56 4.79
C LEU A 52 -4.74 4.60 3.66
N GLY A 53 -4.72 3.30 3.94
CA GLY A 53 -5.06 2.25 3.00
C GLY A 53 -5.38 0.95 3.70
N GLU A 54 -5.89 -0.01 2.93
CA GLU A 54 -6.33 -1.29 3.46
C GLU A 54 -6.21 -2.38 2.40
N TRP A 55 -5.72 -3.55 2.80
CA TRP A 55 -5.73 -4.76 1.99
C TRP A 55 -6.86 -5.68 2.48
N VAL A 56 -7.77 -6.03 1.56
CA VAL A 56 -8.91 -6.91 1.85
C VAL A 56 -8.70 -8.23 1.10
N SER A 57 -8.18 -9.24 1.78
CA SER A 57 -7.78 -10.50 1.16
C SER A 57 -8.95 -11.29 0.59
N SER A 58 -10.11 -11.25 1.23
CA SER A 58 -11.30 -11.97 0.77
C SER A 58 -11.78 -11.52 -0.60
N ASP A 59 -11.53 -10.26 -0.95
CA ASP A 59 -12.00 -9.66 -2.20
C ASP A 59 -10.85 -9.40 -3.20
N ASN A 60 -9.62 -9.73 -2.84
CA ASN A 60 -8.42 -9.41 -3.62
C ASN A 60 -8.37 -7.92 -3.99
N GLU A 61 -8.49 -7.07 -2.98
CA GLU A 61 -8.79 -5.64 -3.16
C GLU A 61 -7.93 -4.77 -2.27
N ILE A 62 -7.42 -3.68 -2.85
CA ILE A 62 -6.74 -2.62 -2.12
C ILE A 62 -7.64 -1.39 -2.12
N THR A 63 -7.88 -0.81 -0.95
CA THR A 63 -8.59 0.45 -0.82
C THR A 63 -7.63 1.52 -0.33
N ILE A 64 -7.60 2.68 -0.99
CA ILE A 64 -6.76 3.81 -0.62
C ILE A 64 -7.67 4.96 -0.19
N TYR A 65 -7.47 5.45 1.03
CA TYR A 65 -8.24 6.57 1.58
C TYR A 65 -7.54 7.87 1.24
N VAL A 66 -7.78 8.34 0.01
CA VAL A 66 -7.04 9.44 -0.61
C VAL A 66 -7.19 10.73 0.17
N GLY A 67 -8.36 10.94 0.81
CA GLY A 67 -8.64 12.15 1.59
C GLY A 67 -7.71 12.36 2.78
N GLU A 68 -7.07 11.29 3.27
CA GLU A 68 -6.17 11.35 4.43
C GLU A 68 -4.70 11.54 4.03
N ILE A 69 -4.38 11.45 2.73
CA ILE A 69 -3.01 11.45 2.25
C ILE A 69 -2.58 12.87 1.92
N HIS A 70 -1.39 13.27 2.40
CA HIS A 70 -0.92 14.65 2.34
C HIS A 70 -0.14 14.98 1.07
N ASP A 71 0.61 14.01 0.52
CA ASP A 71 1.45 14.26 -0.64
C ASP A 71 1.63 13.02 -1.50
N LEU A 72 2.26 13.20 -2.66
CA LEU A 72 2.48 12.14 -3.63
C LEU A 72 3.36 11.02 -3.09
N GLU A 73 4.39 11.35 -2.31
CA GLU A 73 5.27 10.35 -1.69
C GLU A 73 4.46 9.41 -0.80
N GLU A 74 3.67 9.96 0.11
CA GLU A 74 2.82 9.18 1.00
C GLU A 74 1.82 8.32 0.21
N TYR A 75 1.28 8.87 -0.87
CA TYR A 75 0.34 8.17 -1.73
C TYR A 75 0.98 6.93 -2.37
N ILE A 76 2.16 7.10 -2.97
CA ILE A 76 2.88 5.99 -3.60
C ILE A 76 3.29 4.95 -2.55
N GLN A 77 3.81 5.39 -1.41
CA GLN A 77 4.20 4.50 -0.32
C GLN A 77 3.00 3.69 0.20
N THR A 78 1.84 4.33 0.34
CA THR A 78 0.64 3.64 0.83
C THR A 78 0.21 2.52 -0.11
N ILE A 79 0.22 2.76 -1.41
CA ILE A 79 -0.16 1.74 -2.40
C ILE A 79 0.83 0.57 -2.36
N ILE A 80 2.12 0.86 -2.31
CA ILE A 80 3.15 -0.19 -2.23
C ILE A 80 2.97 -0.99 -0.93
N HIS A 81 2.76 -0.31 0.19
CA HIS A 81 2.53 -0.95 1.49
C HIS A 81 1.40 -1.98 1.42
N GLU A 82 0.26 -1.59 0.87
CA GLU A 82 -0.89 -2.49 0.74
C GLU A 82 -0.63 -3.60 -0.26
N TYR A 83 0.12 -3.33 -1.33
CA TYR A 83 0.51 -4.36 -2.29
C TYR A 83 1.40 -5.43 -1.64
N ILE A 84 2.28 -5.04 -0.72
CA ILE A 84 3.10 -6.01 0.02
C ILE A 84 2.21 -6.95 0.85
N HIS A 85 1.15 -6.43 1.47
CA HIS A 85 0.20 -7.28 2.19
C HIS A 85 -0.45 -8.32 1.27
N TYR A 86 -0.73 -7.95 0.01
CA TYR A 86 -1.19 -8.91 -0.99
C TYR A 86 -0.16 -10.02 -1.24
N LEU A 87 1.12 -9.72 -1.19
CA LEU A 87 2.19 -10.70 -1.41
C LEU A 87 2.45 -11.60 -0.20
N GLN A 88 2.02 -11.21 0.99
CA GLN A 88 2.31 -11.92 2.24
C GLN A 88 1.40 -13.13 2.43
N SER A 89 1.88 -14.12 3.21
CA SER A 89 1.11 -15.31 3.54
C SER A 89 -0.08 -14.98 4.44
N PRO A 90 -1.30 -15.53 4.14
CA PRO A 90 -2.45 -15.37 5.04
C PRO A 90 -2.21 -15.95 6.43
N ILE A 91 -1.39 -17.00 6.54
CA ILE A 91 -1.03 -17.59 7.83
C ILE A 91 -0.24 -16.57 8.65
N TRP A 92 0.65 -15.83 7.99
CA TRP A 92 1.44 -14.80 8.66
C TRP A 92 0.57 -13.65 9.15
N TYR A 93 -0.42 -13.26 8.36
CA TYR A 93 -1.41 -12.26 8.77
C TYR A 93 -2.16 -12.70 10.03
N THR A 94 -2.61 -13.95 10.08
CA THR A 94 -3.31 -14.50 11.25
C THR A 94 -2.41 -14.49 12.49
N ARG A 95 -1.16 -14.92 12.33
CA ARG A 95 -0.18 -14.91 13.43
C ARG A 95 0.11 -13.50 13.90
N HIS A 96 0.21 -12.55 12.97
CA HIS A 96 0.40 -11.13 13.29
C HIS A 96 -0.75 -10.60 14.14
N TRP A 97 -1.99 -10.87 13.75
CA TRP A 97 -3.16 -10.43 14.52
C TRP A 97 -3.16 -10.98 15.93
N ASN A 98 -2.83 -12.23 16.10
CA ASN A 98 -2.79 -12.86 17.43
C ASN A 98 -1.70 -12.23 18.29
N ARG A 99 -0.52 -12.01 17.72
CA ARG A 99 0.58 -11.35 18.43
C ARG A 99 0.26 -9.89 18.76
N MET A 100 -0.31 -9.17 17.81
CA MET A 100 -0.67 -7.77 18.00
C MET A 100 -1.65 -7.60 19.15
N ARG A 101 -2.65 -8.48 19.24
CA ARG A 101 -3.60 -8.45 20.36
C ARG A 101 -2.89 -8.63 21.69
N THR A 102 -1.99 -9.59 21.77
CA THR A 102 -1.21 -9.87 22.97
C THR A 102 -0.26 -8.71 23.31
N ASP A 103 0.45 -8.23 22.32
CA ASP A 103 1.45 -7.17 22.49
C ASP A 103 0.80 -5.82 22.81
N PHE A 104 -0.36 -5.53 22.23
CA PHE A 104 -1.13 -4.32 22.54
C PHE A 104 -1.53 -4.32 24.01
N MET A 105 -1.97 -5.46 24.52
CA MET A 105 -2.32 -5.59 25.94
C MET A 105 -1.08 -5.49 26.84
N ALA A 106 0.10 -5.79 26.28
CA ALA A 106 1.37 -5.64 26.98
C ALA A 106 2.01 -4.25 26.80
N GLY A 107 1.34 -3.34 26.09
CA GLY A 107 1.82 -1.97 25.86
C GLY A 107 2.88 -1.81 24.79
N LYS A 108 3.01 -2.77 23.88
CA LYS A 108 3.98 -2.70 22.77
C LYS A 108 3.41 -1.96 21.57
N ASP A 109 4.30 -1.35 20.78
CA ASP A 109 3.93 -0.58 19.60
C ASP A 109 3.45 -1.50 18.47
N TYR A 110 2.36 -1.10 17.82
CA TYR A 110 1.79 -1.78 16.65
C TYR A 110 2.80 -1.91 15.50
N PHE A 111 3.60 -0.85 15.25
CA PHE A 111 4.51 -0.80 14.11
C PHE A 111 5.77 -1.67 14.26
N ASP A 112 6.00 -2.25 15.43
CA ASP A 112 7.13 -3.14 15.66
C ASP A 112 6.88 -4.58 15.16
N HIS A 113 5.68 -4.86 14.67
CA HIS A 113 5.34 -6.19 14.17
C HIS A 113 5.95 -6.47 12.80
N PRO A 114 6.56 -7.65 12.60
CA PRO A 114 7.21 -7.99 11.33
C PRO A 114 6.31 -7.88 10.11
N TYR A 115 5.03 -8.19 10.25
CA TYR A 115 4.06 -8.09 9.16
C TYR A 115 3.95 -6.65 8.62
N GLU A 116 3.78 -5.69 9.52
CA GLU A 116 3.70 -4.27 9.16
C GLU A 116 5.08 -3.70 8.83
N ALA A 117 6.12 -4.11 9.57
CA ALA A 117 7.48 -3.63 9.34
C ALA A 117 7.97 -3.98 7.94
N GLU A 118 7.69 -5.19 7.44
CA GLU A 118 8.07 -5.58 6.08
C GLU A 118 7.39 -4.71 5.03
N ALA A 119 6.09 -4.45 5.20
CA ALA A 119 5.36 -3.62 4.26
C ALA A 119 5.87 -2.18 4.26
N GLU A 120 6.16 -1.63 5.43
CA GLU A 120 6.68 -0.27 5.58
C GLU A 120 8.09 -0.14 4.99
N GLU A 121 8.96 -1.09 5.27
CA GLU A 121 10.32 -1.10 4.71
C GLU A 121 10.30 -1.16 3.18
N ALA A 122 9.43 -1.99 2.61
CA ALA A 122 9.29 -2.09 1.17
C ALA A 122 8.79 -0.79 0.56
N ALA A 123 7.81 -0.14 1.19
CA ALA A 123 7.28 1.14 0.72
C ALA A 123 8.38 2.20 0.67
N VAL A 124 9.19 2.29 1.72
CA VAL A 124 10.30 3.25 1.78
C VAL A 124 11.38 2.91 0.75
N LYS A 125 11.63 1.63 0.56
CA LYS A 125 12.68 1.16 -0.37
C LYS A 125 12.32 1.44 -1.84
N TYR A 126 11.06 1.24 -2.23
CA TYR A 126 10.66 1.20 -3.63
C TYR A 126 9.99 2.47 -4.15
N TRP A 127 9.50 3.36 -3.30
CA TRP A 127 8.66 4.47 -3.77
C TRP A 127 9.39 5.41 -4.74
N LYS A 128 10.69 5.67 -4.54
CA LYS A 128 11.45 6.57 -5.41
C LYS A 128 11.62 6.00 -6.82
N VAL A 129 11.95 4.71 -6.89
CA VAL A 129 12.10 4.04 -8.19
C VAL A 129 10.75 3.97 -8.89
N CYS A 130 9.70 3.63 -8.16
CA CYS A 130 8.34 3.62 -8.70
C CYS A 130 7.97 4.99 -9.27
N LYS A 131 8.15 6.05 -8.48
CA LYS A 131 7.86 7.42 -8.92
C LYS A 131 8.60 7.76 -10.20
N LYS A 132 9.89 7.46 -10.25
CA LYS A 132 10.71 7.71 -11.44
C LYS A 132 10.17 6.98 -12.65
N ASP A 133 9.80 5.72 -12.50
CA ASP A 133 9.32 4.88 -13.60
C ASP A 133 7.96 5.32 -14.12
N ILE A 134 7.04 5.67 -13.25
CA ILE A 134 5.68 6.05 -13.67
C ILE A 134 5.58 7.47 -14.21
N MET A 135 6.57 8.31 -13.95
CA MET A 135 6.58 9.73 -14.36
C MET A 135 7.43 9.98 -15.62
N LYS A 136 7.81 8.95 -16.29
CA LYS A 136 8.54 9.10 -17.58
C LYS A 136 7.68 9.65 -18.69
#